data_d7afef51687c2bfee78ce00af52c4d1a
#
_entry.id   d7afef51687c2bfee78ce00af52c4d1a
#
_cell.length_a   1.000
_cell.length_b   1.000
_cell.length_c   1.000
_cell.angle_alpha   90.00
_cell.angle_beta   90.00
_cell.angle_gamma   90.00
#
_symmetry.space_group_name_H-M   'P 1'
#
loop_
_entity.id
_entity.type
_entity.pdbx_description
1 polymer ?
#
loop_
_entity_poly.entity_id
_entity_poly.type
_entity_poly.pdbx_seq_one_letter_code
_entity_poly.pdbx_strand_id
1 'polypeptide(L)'
;MKPIALLAIAVVAFHAACGGRTDDAGQAQEKSVTVYVSTDRVFSEPVLKTFEQRTGIRVNAVYDTEETKSTGLANRLLAEQSNPQSDVFWSNEPVRTLVLKSRGVLASYQSASATDIPPAFKDRDGYWTGFSARVRVIAYNSKAVTERNAPRSVLDLANPKWKGQVAIADPRFGSTSFHVAALYVALGDDQADDFFRRLKANGVKIVPGNSVVRDMVVRGDVKVGLTDTDDVNVALEDGAPIGMVMPDSDGMGVPMMPNLVSMIAGAPHPAQARQMIDYLLSHEVEAALAKSEAVQIPLRPSVPGPANLPRIDAFKPMTLDYGKAASRVEDVTARLQAILAL
;
A
#
# COMPACT_ATOMS: atom_id res chain seq x y z
N MET A 1 -1.13 -16.17 -92.70
CA MET A 1 -1.65 -17.46 -92.33
C MET A 1 -0.54 -18.27 -91.70
N LYS A 2 -0.52 -18.39 -90.36
CA LYS A 2 0.45 -19.21 -89.63
C LYS A 2 -0.33 -20.12 -88.67
N PRO A 3 0.01 -21.42 -88.56
CA PRO A 3 -0.75 -22.35 -87.73
C PRO A 3 -0.39 -22.23 -86.26
N ILE A 4 -1.40 -22.44 -85.41
CA ILE A 4 -1.36 -22.52 -83.99
C ILE A 4 -0.92 -23.93 -83.56
N ALA A 5 0.17 -24.06 -82.82
CA ALA A 5 0.63 -25.29 -82.22
C ALA A 5 -0.06 -25.51 -80.85
N LEU A 6 -0.78 -26.57 -80.68
CA LEU A 6 -1.30 -27.07 -79.39
C LEU A 6 -0.17 -27.70 -78.60
N LEU A 7 0.07 -27.19 -77.42
CA LEU A 7 0.97 -27.79 -76.41
C LEU A 7 0.16 -28.62 -75.44
N ALA A 8 0.32 -29.93 -75.43
CA ALA A 8 -0.32 -30.86 -74.45
C ALA A 8 0.50 -30.84 -73.15
N ILE A 9 -0.11 -30.45 -72.06
CA ILE A 9 0.48 -30.52 -70.73
C ILE A 9 0.10 -31.86 -70.07
N ALA A 10 1.13 -32.69 -69.87
CA ALA A 10 0.99 -33.93 -69.11
C ALA A 10 0.96 -33.61 -67.59
N VAL A 11 -0.12 -33.94 -66.92
CA VAL A 11 -0.24 -33.84 -65.43
C VAL A 11 0.36 -35.10 -64.84
N VAL A 12 1.50 -34.95 -64.17
CA VAL A 12 2.11 -36.01 -63.34
C VAL A 12 1.56 -35.83 -61.91
N ALA A 13 0.74 -36.76 -61.51
CA ALA A 13 0.22 -36.83 -60.14
C ALA A 13 1.31 -37.37 -59.18
N PHE A 14 1.90 -36.50 -58.41
CA PHE A 14 2.76 -36.90 -57.28
C PHE A 14 1.89 -37.19 -56.06
N HIS A 15 1.78 -38.44 -55.66
CA HIS A 15 1.21 -38.82 -54.36
C HIS A 15 2.31 -38.61 -53.30
N ALA A 16 2.27 -37.46 -52.61
CA ALA A 16 3.04 -37.25 -51.40
C ALA A 16 2.30 -37.84 -50.21
N ALA A 17 2.81 -38.92 -49.66
CA ALA A 17 2.38 -39.45 -48.40
C ALA A 17 2.78 -38.45 -47.28
N CYS A 18 1.82 -37.66 -46.83
CA CYS A 18 2.00 -36.83 -45.61
C CYS A 18 1.95 -37.75 -44.39
N GLY A 19 3.12 -38.15 -43.87
CA GLY A 19 3.27 -38.54 -42.51
C GLY A 19 3.00 -37.36 -41.62
N GLY A 20 1.83 -37.33 -40.96
CA GLY A 20 1.50 -36.31 -39.98
C GLY A 20 2.44 -36.40 -38.78
N ARG A 21 3.39 -35.49 -38.67
CA ARG A 21 4.01 -35.10 -37.40
C ARG A 21 3.07 -34.09 -36.77
N THR A 22 2.25 -34.56 -35.87
CA THR A 22 1.61 -33.70 -34.88
C THR A 22 2.68 -33.22 -33.89
N ASP A 23 3.44 -32.19 -34.26
CA ASP A 23 4.16 -31.39 -33.29
C ASP A 23 3.11 -30.50 -32.59
N ASP A 24 2.31 -31.13 -31.76
CA ASP A 24 1.53 -30.45 -30.72
C ASP A 24 2.45 -30.17 -29.54
N ALA A 25 3.50 -29.39 -29.80
CA ALA A 25 4.21 -28.66 -28.79
C ALA A 25 3.27 -27.51 -28.39
N GLY A 26 2.26 -27.82 -27.56
CA GLY A 26 1.49 -26.83 -26.86
C GLY A 26 2.49 -25.88 -26.20
N GLN A 27 2.65 -24.69 -26.76
CA GLN A 27 3.35 -23.59 -26.07
C GLN A 27 2.66 -23.47 -24.73
N ALA A 28 3.31 -23.96 -23.66
CA ALA A 28 2.83 -23.76 -22.32
C ALA A 28 2.72 -22.24 -22.14
N GLN A 29 1.49 -21.73 -22.17
CA GLN A 29 1.21 -20.31 -22.01
C GLN A 29 1.93 -19.86 -20.74
N GLU A 30 2.88 -18.94 -20.89
CA GLU A 30 3.70 -18.44 -19.80
C GLU A 30 2.76 -17.90 -18.71
N LYS A 31 2.75 -18.59 -17.56
CA LYS A 31 1.88 -18.18 -16.46
C LYS A 31 2.34 -16.83 -15.92
N SER A 32 1.44 -15.88 -15.84
CA SER A 32 1.73 -14.56 -15.29
C SER A 32 0.64 -14.08 -14.35
N VAL A 33 1.01 -13.13 -13.48
CA VAL A 33 0.11 -12.41 -12.59
C VAL A 33 0.47 -10.94 -12.60
N THR A 34 -0.54 -10.09 -12.74
CA THR A 34 -0.37 -8.63 -12.68
C THR A 34 -0.76 -8.14 -11.29
N VAL A 35 0.18 -7.49 -10.60
CA VAL A 35 -0.01 -6.98 -9.23
C VAL A 35 0.12 -5.47 -9.24
N TYR A 36 -0.93 -4.76 -8.84
CA TYR A 36 -0.85 -3.33 -8.55
C TYR A 36 -0.42 -3.13 -7.10
N VAL A 37 0.64 -2.35 -6.89
CA VAL A 37 1.34 -2.27 -5.60
C VAL A 37 1.50 -0.82 -5.17
N SER A 38 0.84 -0.45 -4.07
CA SER A 38 1.00 0.88 -3.44
C SER A 38 2.10 0.92 -2.38
N THR A 39 2.61 -0.25 -1.96
CA THR A 39 3.80 -0.32 -1.09
C THR A 39 5.05 0.00 -1.88
N ASP A 40 6.00 0.70 -1.26
CA ASP A 40 7.23 1.13 -1.90
C ASP A 40 7.95 -0.01 -2.59
N ARG A 41 8.42 0.27 -3.81
CA ARG A 41 9.07 -0.72 -4.66
C ARG A 41 10.28 -1.37 -3.97
N VAL A 42 11.06 -0.59 -3.25
CA VAL A 42 12.25 -1.08 -2.54
C VAL A 42 11.91 -2.19 -1.53
N PHE A 43 10.72 -2.18 -0.94
CA PHE A 43 10.27 -3.18 0.02
C PHE A 43 9.48 -4.32 -0.63
N SER A 44 8.65 -4.02 -1.61
CA SER A 44 7.73 -4.99 -2.20
C SER A 44 8.34 -5.82 -3.35
N GLU A 45 9.25 -5.24 -4.14
CA GLU A 45 9.87 -5.93 -5.27
C GLU A 45 10.63 -7.22 -4.86
N PRO A 46 11.43 -7.25 -3.77
CA PRO A 46 12.09 -8.48 -3.33
C PRO A 46 11.11 -9.61 -2.98
N VAL A 47 9.95 -9.27 -2.38
CA VAL A 47 8.88 -10.23 -2.06
C VAL A 47 8.29 -10.81 -3.34
N LEU A 48 7.96 -9.97 -4.32
CA LEU A 48 7.40 -10.40 -5.60
C LEU A 48 8.39 -11.23 -6.42
N LYS A 49 9.67 -10.87 -6.44
CA LYS A 49 10.73 -11.66 -7.09
C LYS A 49 10.90 -13.03 -6.46
N THR A 50 10.78 -13.14 -5.13
CA THR A 50 10.84 -14.44 -4.45
C THR A 50 9.67 -15.34 -4.86
N PHE A 51 8.47 -14.79 -5.01
CA PHE A 51 7.32 -15.54 -5.56
C PHE A 51 7.60 -16.05 -6.98
N GLU A 52 8.07 -15.17 -7.86
CA GLU A 52 8.41 -15.53 -9.25
C GLU A 52 9.44 -16.65 -9.33
N GLN A 53 10.53 -16.54 -8.54
CA GLN A 53 11.58 -17.56 -8.49
C GLN A 53 11.08 -18.92 -8.01
N ARG A 54 10.13 -18.97 -7.07
CA ARG A 54 9.61 -20.21 -6.49
C ARG A 54 8.56 -20.89 -7.34
N THR A 55 7.73 -20.11 -8.00
CA THR A 55 6.56 -20.63 -8.70
C THR A 55 6.74 -20.75 -10.20
N GLY A 56 7.72 -20.03 -10.76
CA GLY A 56 7.86 -19.84 -12.20
C GLY A 56 6.73 -19.00 -12.83
N ILE A 57 5.90 -18.36 -12.02
CA ILE A 57 4.85 -17.44 -12.48
C ILE A 57 5.47 -16.06 -12.60
N ARG A 58 5.48 -15.49 -13.82
CA ARG A 58 5.99 -14.15 -14.05
C ARG A 58 5.12 -13.10 -13.36
N VAL A 59 5.76 -12.15 -12.66
CA VAL A 59 5.07 -11.08 -11.96
C VAL A 59 5.19 -9.77 -12.74
N ASN A 60 4.06 -9.25 -13.21
CA ASN A 60 3.94 -7.93 -13.82
C ASN A 60 3.53 -6.93 -12.73
N ALA A 61 4.53 -6.37 -12.03
CA ALA A 61 4.27 -5.41 -10.96
C ALA A 61 4.10 -3.98 -11.52
N VAL A 62 3.03 -3.30 -11.12
CA VAL A 62 2.78 -1.89 -11.41
C VAL A 62 2.75 -1.12 -10.10
N TYR A 63 3.65 -0.15 -9.98
CA TYR A 63 3.82 0.63 -8.75
C TYR A 63 3.17 2.01 -8.83
N ASP A 64 2.69 2.50 -7.70
CA ASP A 64 2.29 3.89 -7.53
C ASP A 64 3.50 4.84 -7.55
N THR A 65 3.24 6.12 -7.82
CA THR A 65 4.23 7.18 -7.58
C THR A 65 4.09 7.72 -6.15
N GLU A 66 5.12 8.37 -5.63
CA GLU A 66 5.08 8.96 -4.28
C GLU A 66 3.98 10.03 -4.16
N GLU A 67 3.79 10.84 -5.22
CA GLU A 67 2.83 11.94 -5.23
C GLU A 67 1.37 11.49 -5.26
N THR A 68 1.10 10.30 -5.80
CA THR A 68 -0.28 9.78 -5.95
C THR A 68 -0.56 8.53 -5.13
N LYS A 69 0.35 8.15 -4.26
CA LYS A 69 0.39 6.89 -3.53
C LYS A 69 -0.97 6.42 -3.02
N SER A 70 -1.30 5.17 -3.25
CA SER A 70 -2.61 4.51 -3.01
C SER A 70 -3.75 5.05 -3.86
N THR A 71 -3.86 6.37 -4.03
CA THR A 71 -4.95 7.02 -4.76
C THR A 71 -4.82 6.81 -6.26
N GLY A 72 -3.60 6.88 -6.81
CA GLY A 72 -3.34 6.70 -8.24
C GLY A 72 -3.79 5.33 -8.74
N LEU A 73 -3.30 4.27 -8.12
CA LEU A 73 -3.69 2.89 -8.48
C LEU A 73 -5.16 2.59 -8.17
N ALA A 74 -5.72 3.12 -7.07
CA ALA A 74 -7.14 2.95 -6.77
C ALA A 74 -8.03 3.58 -7.86
N ASN A 75 -7.72 4.79 -8.31
CA ASN A 75 -8.42 5.45 -9.42
C ASN A 75 -8.26 4.69 -10.74
N ARG A 76 -7.07 4.13 -10.99
CA ARG A 76 -6.82 3.30 -12.15
C ARG A 76 -7.66 2.03 -12.13
N LEU A 77 -7.74 1.33 -11.00
CA LEU A 77 -8.58 0.15 -10.83
C LEU A 77 -10.08 0.46 -11.05
N LEU A 78 -10.55 1.63 -10.59
CA LEU A 78 -11.91 2.10 -10.86
C LEU A 78 -12.15 2.33 -12.37
N ALA A 79 -11.21 2.94 -13.05
CA ALA A 79 -11.30 3.21 -14.49
C ALA A 79 -11.24 1.92 -15.33
N GLU A 80 -10.53 0.91 -14.85
CA GLU A 80 -10.37 -0.39 -15.52
C GLU A 80 -11.47 -1.42 -15.14
N GLN A 81 -12.45 -1.05 -14.32
CA GLN A 81 -13.44 -1.98 -13.77
C GLN A 81 -14.18 -2.82 -14.83
N SER A 82 -14.48 -2.25 -16.00
CA SER A 82 -15.15 -2.96 -17.10
C SER A 82 -14.21 -3.86 -17.91
N ASN A 83 -12.89 -3.65 -17.80
CA ASN A 83 -11.85 -4.43 -18.49
C ASN A 83 -10.60 -4.50 -17.60
N PRO A 84 -10.60 -5.30 -16.51
CA PRO A 84 -9.54 -5.34 -15.53
C PRO A 84 -8.18 -5.72 -16.13
N GLN A 85 -7.15 -4.95 -15.79
CA GLN A 85 -5.77 -5.18 -16.23
C GLN A 85 -4.89 -5.74 -15.10
N SER A 86 -5.40 -5.77 -13.88
CA SER A 86 -4.72 -6.30 -12.70
C SER A 86 -5.44 -7.53 -12.15
N ASP A 87 -4.67 -8.43 -11.56
CA ASP A 87 -5.18 -9.63 -10.90
C ASP A 87 -5.29 -9.43 -9.39
N VAL A 88 -4.31 -8.71 -8.81
CA VAL A 88 -4.16 -8.52 -7.38
C VAL A 88 -3.84 -7.06 -7.08
N PHE A 89 -4.42 -6.52 -6.03
CA PHE A 89 -4.07 -5.25 -5.45
C PHE A 89 -3.40 -5.43 -4.09
N TRP A 90 -2.15 -4.99 -3.97
CA TRP A 90 -1.43 -4.85 -2.72
C TRP A 90 -1.46 -3.38 -2.31
N SER A 91 -2.38 -3.04 -1.41
CA SER A 91 -2.53 -1.70 -0.86
C SER A 91 -1.66 -1.54 0.37
N ASN A 92 -1.09 -0.36 0.56
CA ASN A 92 -0.35 0.01 1.76
C ASN A 92 -1.20 0.70 2.83
N GLU A 93 -2.53 0.84 2.58
CA GLU A 93 -3.46 1.43 3.54
C GLU A 93 -4.91 0.94 3.30
N PRO A 94 -5.78 0.93 4.34
CA PRO A 94 -7.11 0.31 4.24
C PRO A 94 -8.13 1.10 3.43
N VAL A 95 -8.14 2.44 3.55
CA VAL A 95 -9.28 3.28 3.11
C VAL A 95 -9.58 3.11 1.62
N ARG A 96 -8.54 3.17 0.76
CA ARG A 96 -8.72 3.02 -0.69
C ARG A 96 -9.20 1.62 -1.06
N THR A 97 -8.72 0.59 -0.37
CA THR A 97 -9.19 -0.79 -0.56
C THR A 97 -10.69 -0.91 -0.24
N LEU A 98 -11.18 -0.28 0.83
CA LEU A 98 -12.59 -0.31 1.19
C LEU A 98 -13.46 0.51 0.22
N VAL A 99 -12.94 1.61 -0.32
CA VAL A 99 -13.60 2.33 -1.43
C VAL A 99 -13.75 1.40 -2.64
N LEU A 100 -12.70 0.68 -3.04
CA LEU A 100 -12.76 -0.28 -4.14
C LEU A 100 -13.77 -1.40 -3.87
N LYS A 101 -13.82 -1.93 -2.62
CA LYS A 101 -14.86 -2.90 -2.21
C LYS A 101 -16.27 -2.33 -2.42
N SER A 102 -16.53 -1.12 -1.91
CA SER A 102 -17.85 -0.49 -2.01
C SER A 102 -18.30 -0.21 -3.44
N ARG A 103 -17.35 -0.07 -4.36
CA ARG A 103 -17.59 0.15 -5.80
C ARG A 103 -17.64 -1.16 -6.61
N GLY A 104 -17.51 -2.33 -5.97
CA GLY A 104 -17.58 -3.64 -6.65
C GLY A 104 -16.35 -3.98 -7.51
N VAL A 105 -15.21 -3.36 -7.26
CA VAL A 105 -13.95 -3.61 -7.99
C VAL A 105 -13.23 -4.88 -7.50
N LEU A 106 -13.52 -5.30 -6.27
CA LEU A 106 -12.86 -6.43 -5.63
C LEU A 106 -13.70 -7.72 -5.74
N ALA A 107 -13.01 -8.86 -5.83
CA ALA A 107 -13.62 -10.19 -5.73
C ALA A 107 -13.34 -10.81 -4.35
N SER A 108 -14.27 -11.63 -3.88
CA SER A 108 -14.09 -12.39 -2.63
C SER A 108 -13.11 -13.54 -2.84
N TYR A 109 -12.11 -13.64 -1.97
CA TYR A 109 -11.23 -14.80 -1.85
C TYR A 109 -10.76 -14.98 -0.41
N GLN A 110 -11.08 -16.11 0.21
CA GLN A 110 -10.62 -16.48 1.55
C GLN A 110 -9.43 -17.42 1.44
N SER A 111 -8.23 -16.88 1.68
CA SER A 111 -7.00 -17.63 1.64
C SER A 111 -6.85 -18.56 2.85
N ALA A 112 -6.43 -19.80 2.61
CA ALA A 112 -6.07 -20.72 3.68
C ALA A 112 -4.83 -20.26 4.46
N SER A 113 -3.96 -19.45 3.85
CA SER A 113 -2.80 -18.86 4.50
C SER A 113 -3.16 -17.78 5.53
N ALA A 114 -4.42 -17.33 5.59
CA ALA A 114 -4.87 -16.26 6.47
C ALA A 114 -5.61 -16.76 7.73
N THR A 115 -5.62 -18.05 8.01
CA THR A 115 -6.46 -18.63 9.09
C THR A 115 -6.14 -18.04 10.46
N ASP A 116 -4.88 -17.78 10.75
CA ASP A 116 -4.35 -17.27 12.03
C ASP A 116 -4.11 -15.75 12.04
N ILE A 117 -4.44 -15.03 10.97
CA ILE A 117 -4.50 -13.57 11.00
C ILE A 117 -5.70 -13.15 11.86
N PRO A 118 -5.53 -12.20 12.81
CA PRO A 118 -6.63 -11.77 13.68
C PRO A 118 -7.84 -11.25 12.88
N PRO A 119 -9.08 -11.53 13.32
CA PRO A 119 -10.30 -11.13 12.60
C PRO A 119 -10.42 -9.63 12.33
N ALA A 120 -9.84 -8.78 13.19
CA ALA A 120 -9.83 -7.32 13.00
C ALA A 120 -9.12 -6.88 11.71
N PHE A 121 -8.25 -7.72 11.16
CA PHE A 121 -7.49 -7.46 9.94
C PHE A 121 -7.97 -8.30 8.73
N LYS A 122 -9.20 -8.78 8.79
CA LYS A 122 -9.83 -9.53 7.68
C LYS A 122 -11.22 -8.99 7.38
N ASP A 123 -11.53 -8.92 6.11
CA ASP A 123 -12.92 -8.72 5.69
C ASP A 123 -13.74 -10.01 5.94
N ARG A 124 -14.91 -9.87 6.56
CA ARG A 124 -15.77 -11.03 6.86
C ARG A 124 -16.15 -11.80 5.61
N ASP A 125 -16.37 -11.08 4.49
CA ASP A 125 -16.79 -11.64 3.21
C ASP A 125 -15.61 -12.00 2.28
N GLY A 126 -14.35 -11.77 2.75
CA GLY A 126 -13.14 -12.17 2.05
C GLY A 126 -12.68 -11.23 0.92
N TYR A 127 -13.17 -9.99 0.86
CA TYR A 127 -12.74 -9.04 -0.17
C TYR A 127 -11.33 -8.48 0.04
N TRP A 128 -10.83 -8.52 1.27
CA TRP A 128 -9.46 -8.13 1.60
C TRP A 128 -8.96 -8.86 2.84
N THR A 129 -7.66 -9.00 2.92
CA THR A 129 -6.97 -9.52 4.11
C THR A 129 -5.73 -8.68 4.38
N GLY A 130 -5.54 -8.30 5.64
CA GLY A 130 -4.37 -7.59 6.12
C GLY A 130 -3.18 -8.52 6.34
N PHE A 131 -1.98 -8.00 6.14
CA PHE A 131 -0.73 -8.66 6.48
C PHE A 131 0.34 -7.62 6.76
N SER A 132 1.06 -7.75 7.86
CA SER A 132 2.00 -6.73 8.33
C SER A 132 1.40 -5.33 8.42
N ALA A 133 1.92 -4.47 9.25
CA ALA A 133 1.44 -3.11 9.40
C ALA A 133 2.59 -2.12 9.60
N ARG A 134 2.32 -0.87 9.24
CA ARG A 134 3.07 0.29 9.68
C ARG A 134 2.24 1.06 10.68
N VAL A 135 2.87 1.91 11.45
CA VAL A 135 2.16 2.84 12.33
C VAL A 135 2.58 4.28 12.02
N ARG A 136 1.65 5.18 12.20
CA ARG A 136 1.93 6.62 12.10
C ARG A 136 2.71 7.06 13.32
N VAL A 137 3.81 7.76 13.09
CA VAL A 137 4.69 8.25 14.16
C VAL A 137 4.95 9.75 14.00
N ILE A 138 5.28 10.39 15.11
CA ILE A 138 5.85 11.74 15.09
C ILE A 138 7.37 11.57 15.12
N ALA A 139 8.00 11.88 13.97
CA ALA A 139 9.46 11.98 13.87
C ALA A 139 9.92 13.30 14.48
N TYR A 140 11.10 13.29 15.13
CA TYR A 140 11.72 14.50 15.65
C TYR A 140 13.22 14.51 15.38
N ASN A 141 13.79 15.69 15.15
CA ASN A 141 15.24 15.87 15.03
C ASN A 141 15.89 15.72 16.42
N SER A 142 16.68 14.65 16.63
CA SER A 142 17.25 14.33 17.93
C SER A 142 18.34 15.32 18.43
N LYS A 143 18.88 16.16 17.54
CA LYS A 143 19.78 17.25 17.93
C LYS A 143 19.04 18.48 18.48
N ALA A 144 17.76 18.66 18.08
CA ALA A 144 16.97 19.83 18.44
C ALA A 144 15.89 19.55 19.49
N VAL A 145 15.43 18.30 19.58
CA VAL A 145 14.32 17.85 20.44
C VAL A 145 14.74 16.57 21.12
N THR A 146 14.61 16.51 22.44
CA THR A 146 14.75 15.25 23.20
C THR A 146 13.46 14.46 23.13
N GLU A 147 13.51 13.15 23.26
CA GLU A 147 12.32 12.28 23.28
C GLU A 147 11.27 12.75 24.31
N ARG A 148 11.72 13.16 25.50
CA ARG A 148 10.85 13.68 26.59
C ARG A 148 10.08 14.94 26.16
N ASN A 149 10.66 15.79 25.31
CA ASN A 149 10.07 17.05 24.86
C ASN A 149 9.33 16.94 23.52
N ALA A 150 9.41 15.79 22.84
CA ALA A 150 8.70 15.53 21.60
C ALA A 150 7.18 15.52 21.83
N PRO A 151 6.37 15.85 20.82
CA PRO A 151 4.91 15.75 20.90
C PRO A 151 4.48 14.32 21.23
N ARG A 152 3.50 14.16 22.14
CA ARG A 152 2.96 12.84 22.52
C ARG A 152 1.62 12.53 21.88
N SER A 153 0.93 13.54 21.36
CA SER A 153 -0.30 13.41 20.60
C SER A 153 -0.15 14.06 19.23
N VAL A 154 -0.87 13.56 18.23
CA VAL A 154 -0.96 14.25 16.93
C VAL A 154 -1.51 15.66 17.08
N LEU A 155 -2.41 15.88 18.06
CA LEU A 155 -2.99 17.20 18.35
C LEU A 155 -1.95 18.20 18.89
N ASP A 156 -0.86 17.72 19.50
CA ASP A 156 0.25 18.57 19.98
C ASP A 156 0.98 19.27 18.85
N LEU A 157 0.90 18.78 17.61
CA LEU A 157 1.53 19.40 16.43
C LEU A 157 0.96 20.82 16.17
N ALA A 158 -0.27 21.08 16.61
CA ALA A 158 -0.88 22.40 16.54
C ALA A 158 -0.53 23.32 17.73
N ASN A 159 0.32 22.87 18.68
CA ASN A 159 0.76 23.70 19.78
C ASN A 159 1.66 24.84 19.30
N PRO A 160 1.45 26.10 19.76
CA PRO A 160 2.26 27.26 19.35
C PRO A 160 3.77 27.10 19.54
N LYS A 161 4.23 26.24 20.46
CA LYS A 161 5.69 25.95 20.63
C LYS A 161 6.34 25.36 19.38
N TRP A 162 5.54 24.76 18.48
CA TRP A 162 5.98 24.17 17.23
C TRP A 162 5.75 25.07 16.00
N LYS A 163 5.44 26.36 16.20
CA LYS A 163 5.13 27.28 15.10
C LYS A 163 6.24 27.28 14.04
N GLY A 164 5.85 26.97 12.77
CA GLY A 164 6.78 26.87 11.63
C GLY A 164 7.76 25.69 11.69
N GLN A 165 7.61 24.77 12.66
CA GLN A 165 8.54 23.66 12.91
C GLN A 165 7.91 22.29 12.69
N VAL A 166 6.76 22.22 12.00
CA VAL A 166 6.02 20.98 11.71
C VAL A 166 5.97 20.75 10.21
N ALA A 167 6.19 19.52 9.77
CA ALA A 167 5.87 19.06 8.42
C ALA A 167 4.92 17.86 8.46
N ILE A 168 4.04 17.79 7.47
CA ILE A 168 3.18 16.62 7.18
C ILE A 168 3.18 16.36 5.67
N ALA A 169 3.00 15.10 5.29
CA ALA A 169 2.74 14.78 3.88
C ALA A 169 1.34 15.30 3.48
N ASP A 170 1.13 15.49 2.16
CA ASP A 170 -0.12 15.95 1.60
C ASP A 170 -1.29 15.05 2.05
N PRO A 171 -2.29 15.61 2.75
CA PRO A 171 -3.38 14.82 3.33
C PRO A 171 -4.36 14.25 2.29
N ARG A 172 -4.18 14.55 1.01
CA ARG A 172 -4.98 13.98 -0.08
C ARG A 172 -4.53 12.55 -0.45
N PHE A 173 -3.31 12.14 -0.05
CA PHE A 173 -2.67 10.93 -0.54
C PHE A 173 -2.13 10.04 0.58
N GLY A 174 -1.96 8.76 0.27
CA GLY A 174 -1.24 7.76 1.07
C GLY A 174 -1.69 7.65 2.53
N SER A 175 -0.74 7.33 3.39
CA SER A 175 -0.95 7.14 4.83
C SER A 175 -1.52 8.38 5.52
N THR A 176 -1.21 9.58 5.03
CA THR A 176 -1.74 10.82 5.62
C THR A 176 -3.22 10.97 5.34
N SER A 177 -3.70 10.64 4.13
CA SER A 177 -5.14 10.60 3.80
C SER A 177 -5.90 9.64 4.71
N PHE A 178 -5.36 8.43 4.93
CA PHE A 178 -5.91 7.48 5.89
C PHE A 178 -5.99 8.06 7.30
N HIS A 179 -4.86 8.61 7.82
CA HIS A 179 -4.81 9.14 9.19
C HIS A 179 -5.79 10.29 9.40
N VAL A 180 -5.90 11.16 8.42
CA VAL A 180 -6.87 12.27 8.47
C VAL A 180 -8.29 11.75 8.54
N ALA A 181 -8.69 10.80 7.68
CA ALA A 181 -10.02 10.19 7.76
C ALA A 181 -10.26 9.53 9.14
N ALA A 182 -9.23 8.88 9.71
CA ALA A 182 -9.29 8.31 11.05
C ALA A 182 -9.52 9.37 12.13
N LEU A 183 -8.85 10.53 12.05
CA LEU A 183 -9.04 11.65 12.97
C LEU A 183 -10.47 12.21 12.92
N TYR A 184 -11.03 12.37 11.72
CA TYR A 184 -12.44 12.83 11.59
C TYR A 184 -13.43 11.81 12.16
N VAL A 185 -13.15 10.51 12.06
CA VAL A 185 -13.98 9.47 12.68
C VAL A 185 -13.84 9.48 14.21
N ALA A 186 -12.63 9.69 14.73
CA ALA A 186 -12.37 9.66 16.17
C ALA A 186 -12.79 10.92 16.90
N LEU A 187 -12.57 12.10 16.31
CA LEU A 187 -12.80 13.41 16.95
C LEU A 187 -14.16 14.02 16.59
N GLY A 188 -14.75 13.63 15.46
CA GLY A 188 -15.85 14.35 14.82
C GLY A 188 -15.39 15.58 14.05
N ASP A 189 -16.31 16.14 13.25
CA ASP A 189 -15.99 17.18 12.26
C ASP A 189 -15.44 18.46 12.91
N ASP A 190 -16.14 18.97 13.93
CA ASP A 190 -15.80 20.27 14.52
C ASP A 190 -14.39 20.27 15.17
N GLN A 191 -14.05 19.22 15.90
CA GLN A 191 -12.75 19.13 16.57
C GLN A 191 -11.61 18.87 15.56
N ALA A 192 -11.86 18.02 14.55
CA ALA A 192 -10.90 17.78 13.49
C ALA A 192 -10.64 19.04 12.67
N ASP A 193 -11.69 19.76 12.25
CA ASP A 193 -11.60 21.04 11.55
C ASP A 193 -10.80 22.07 12.37
N ASP A 194 -11.10 22.22 13.68
CA ASP A 194 -10.37 23.12 14.57
C ASP A 194 -8.88 22.76 14.64
N PHE A 195 -8.57 21.48 14.80
CA PHE A 195 -7.19 21.00 14.79
C PHE A 195 -6.44 21.41 13.51
N PHE A 196 -7.02 21.16 12.32
CA PHE A 196 -6.37 21.49 11.05
C PHE A 196 -6.27 22.99 10.81
N ARG A 197 -7.27 23.79 11.23
CA ARG A 197 -7.17 25.26 11.19
C ARG A 197 -6.03 25.78 12.08
N ARG A 198 -5.88 25.25 13.31
CA ARG A 198 -4.78 25.61 14.21
C ARG A 198 -3.44 25.14 13.64
N LEU A 199 -3.37 23.96 13.08
CA LEU A 199 -2.15 23.44 12.45
C LEU A 199 -1.71 24.33 11.28
N LYS A 200 -2.65 24.79 10.44
CA LYS A 200 -2.40 25.78 9.37
C LYS A 200 -1.90 27.12 9.95
N ALA A 201 -2.62 27.67 10.93
CA ALA A 201 -2.24 28.93 11.59
C ALA A 201 -0.86 28.82 12.26
N ASN A 202 -0.47 27.64 12.67
CA ASN A 202 0.84 27.31 13.21
C ASN A 202 1.94 27.17 12.15
N GLY A 203 1.60 27.34 10.85
CA GLY A 203 2.57 27.34 9.75
C GLY A 203 3.11 25.96 9.41
N VAL A 204 2.25 24.93 9.43
CA VAL A 204 2.62 23.58 8.99
C VAL A 204 3.13 23.61 7.55
N LYS A 205 4.21 22.88 7.28
CA LYS A 205 4.72 22.64 5.93
C LYS A 205 4.07 21.36 5.37
N ILE A 206 3.37 21.50 4.26
CA ILE A 206 2.74 20.39 3.56
C ILE A 206 3.61 20.03 2.37
N VAL A 207 4.04 18.76 2.31
CA VAL A 207 5.04 18.27 1.35
C VAL A 207 4.52 17.01 0.61
N PRO A 208 5.10 16.65 -0.55
CA PRO A 208 4.55 15.59 -1.40
C PRO A 208 4.41 14.22 -0.74
N GLY A 209 5.32 13.83 0.17
CA GLY A 209 5.31 12.48 0.75
C GLY A 209 5.96 12.40 2.13
N ASN A 210 5.81 11.24 2.77
CA ASN A 210 6.35 10.96 4.10
C ASN A 210 7.89 10.93 4.11
N SER A 211 8.52 10.42 3.06
CA SER A 211 9.98 10.45 2.91
C SER A 211 10.53 11.88 2.90
N VAL A 212 9.80 12.82 2.27
CA VAL A 212 10.16 14.24 2.28
C VAL A 212 10.01 14.83 3.68
N VAL A 213 8.98 14.45 4.45
CA VAL A 213 8.83 14.85 5.86
C VAL A 213 10.04 14.38 6.67
N ARG A 214 10.42 13.10 6.55
CA ARG A 214 11.59 12.51 7.20
C ARG A 214 12.85 13.31 6.89
N ASP A 215 13.09 13.60 5.61
CA ASP A 215 14.29 14.32 5.16
C ASP A 215 14.36 15.73 5.72
N MET A 216 13.21 16.43 5.78
CA MET A 216 13.15 17.76 6.40
C MET A 216 13.45 17.72 7.89
N VAL A 217 12.99 16.70 8.62
CA VAL A 217 13.32 16.50 10.04
C VAL A 217 14.81 16.21 10.19
N VAL A 218 15.38 15.32 9.38
CA VAL A 218 16.82 14.98 9.42
C VAL A 218 17.70 16.21 9.18
N ARG A 219 17.38 17.02 8.17
CA ARG A 219 18.12 18.25 7.86
C ARG A 219 17.92 19.37 8.88
N GLY A 220 16.87 19.28 9.73
CA GLY A 220 16.52 20.35 10.67
C GLY A 220 15.73 21.49 10.04
N ASP A 221 15.18 21.32 8.84
CA ASP A 221 14.27 22.28 8.19
C ASP A 221 12.96 22.45 8.99
N VAL A 222 12.60 21.41 9.73
CA VAL A 222 11.57 21.38 10.78
C VAL A 222 12.07 20.54 11.96
N LYS A 223 11.51 20.77 13.14
CA LYS A 223 11.90 20.02 14.34
C LYS A 223 11.13 18.70 14.48
N VAL A 224 9.90 18.66 14.00
CA VAL A 224 8.99 17.51 14.10
C VAL A 224 8.21 17.32 12.81
N GLY A 225 7.81 16.08 12.54
CA GLY A 225 7.01 15.74 11.36
C GLY A 225 6.16 14.50 11.59
N LEU A 226 5.01 14.45 10.94
CA LEU A 226 4.15 13.27 10.97
C LEU A 226 4.48 12.37 9.77
N THR A 227 5.00 11.17 10.05
CA THR A 227 5.41 10.20 9.04
C THR A 227 5.11 8.76 9.49
N ASP A 228 5.73 7.76 8.89
CA ASP A 228 5.55 6.34 9.17
C ASP A 228 6.81 5.72 9.79
N THR A 229 6.67 4.57 10.45
CA THR A 229 7.78 3.84 11.09
C THR A 229 8.89 3.46 10.12
N ASP A 230 8.54 3.03 8.91
CA ASP A 230 9.50 2.66 7.86
C ASP A 230 10.37 3.85 7.41
N ASP A 231 9.77 5.02 7.22
CA ASP A 231 10.51 6.24 6.87
C ASP A 231 11.57 6.59 7.93
N VAL A 232 11.17 6.55 9.21
CA VAL A 232 12.11 6.86 10.31
C VAL A 232 13.18 5.80 10.42
N ASN A 233 12.83 4.51 10.24
CA ASN A 233 13.80 3.44 10.31
C ASN A 233 14.90 3.56 9.26
N VAL A 234 14.55 3.85 8.00
CA VAL A 234 15.55 4.08 6.93
C VAL A 234 16.55 5.15 7.36
N ALA A 235 16.09 6.26 7.93
CA ALA A 235 16.99 7.31 8.39
C ALA A 235 17.83 6.90 9.61
N LEU A 236 17.28 6.07 10.51
CA LEU A 236 18.03 5.53 11.66
C LEU A 236 19.15 4.57 11.22
N GLU A 237 18.89 3.70 10.25
CA GLU A 237 19.91 2.82 9.67
C GLU A 237 21.07 3.59 9.03
N ASP A 238 20.77 4.75 8.44
CA ASP A 238 21.76 5.69 7.90
C ASP A 238 22.48 6.51 8.99
N GLY A 239 22.17 6.31 10.26
CA GLY A 239 22.75 7.05 11.38
C GLY A 239 22.31 8.52 11.47
N ALA A 240 21.17 8.86 10.85
CA ALA A 240 20.68 10.24 10.83
C ALA A 240 20.19 10.68 12.23
N PRO A 241 20.24 12.00 12.53
CA PRO A 241 19.80 12.53 13.82
C PRO A 241 18.28 12.64 13.92
N ILE A 242 17.61 11.52 13.95
CA ILE A 242 16.15 11.39 14.02
C ILE A 242 15.75 10.44 15.16
N GLY A 243 14.58 10.68 15.74
CA GLY A 243 13.90 9.76 16.63
C GLY A 243 12.41 9.78 16.34
N MET A 244 11.64 8.88 16.95
CA MET A 244 10.19 8.81 16.78
C MET A 244 9.47 8.62 18.10
N VAL A 245 8.22 9.05 18.11
CA VAL A 245 7.24 8.81 19.17
C VAL A 245 6.01 8.18 18.52
N MET A 246 5.45 7.15 19.15
CA MET A 246 4.12 6.63 18.83
C MET A 246 3.07 7.54 19.48
N PRO A 247 2.37 8.38 18.68
CA PRO A 247 1.45 9.35 19.26
C PRO A 247 0.22 8.68 19.85
N ASP A 248 -0.38 9.36 20.82
CA ASP A 248 -1.69 8.99 21.37
C ASP A 248 -1.77 7.59 22.03
N SER A 249 -0.62 6.98 22.38
CA SER A 249 -0.59 5.65 23.03
C SER A 249 -1.42 5.60 24.31
N ASP A 250 -1.49 6.71 25.06
CA ASP A 250 -2.31 6.86 26.27
C ASP A 250 -3.67 7.52 26.00
N GLY A 251 -3.96 7.86 24.75
CA GLY A 251 -5.16 8.60 24.31
C GLY A 251 -6.02 7.83 23.32
N MET A 252 -6.17 8.39 22.10
CA MET A 252 -6.96 7.82 21.02
C MET A 252 -6.41 6.47 20.51
N GLY A 253 -5.16 6.19 20.77
CA GLY A 253 -4.42 5.05 20.25
C GLY A 253 -3.61 5.40 19.01
N VAL A 254 -2.62 4.56 18.73
CA VAL A 254 -1.68 4.74 17.61
C VAL A 254 -2.36 4.31 16.31
N PRO A 255 -2.40 5.17 15.27
CA PRO A 255 -2.98 4.78 13.99
C PRO A 255 -2.14 3.70 13.31
N MET A 256 -2.74 2.54 13.10
CA MET A 256 -2.13 1.41 12.40
C MET A 256 -2.63 1.31 10.97
N MET A 257 -1.72 1.02 10.05
CA MET A 257 -2.01 0.84 8.64
C MET A 257 -1.52 -0.54 8.19
N PRO A 258 -2.39 -1.55 8.24
CA PRO A 258 -2.05 -2.83 7.65
C PRO A 258 -1.89 -2.69 6.13
N ASN A 259 -0.94 -3.42 5.56
CA ASN A 259 -1.02 -3.73 4.14
C ASN A 259 -2.25 -4.61 3.92
N LEU A 260 -2.97 -4.37 2.84
CA LEU A 260 -4.10 -5.19 2.44
C LEU A 260 -3.82 -5.85 1.10
N VAL A 261 -4.16 -7.10 0.98
CA VAL A 261 -4.20 -7.79 -0.32
C VAL A 261 -5.65 -8.09 -0.69
N SER A 262 -5.97 -7.86 -1.96
CA SER A 262 -7.30 -8.08 -2.54
C SER A 262 -7.20 -8.70 -3.93
N MET A 263 -8.15 -9.54 -4.27
CA MET A 263 -8.34 -10.04 -5.62
C MET A 263 -9.20 -9.06 -6.42
N ILE A 264 -8.87 -8.81 -7.67
CA ILE A 264 -9.65 -7.93 -8.55
C ILE A 264 -10.82 -8.71 -9.16
N ALA A 265 -12.01 -8.09 -9.20
CA ALA A 265 -13.17 -8.67 -9.87
C ALA A 265 -12.91 -8.77 -11.38
N GLY A 266 -13.12 -9.94 -11.99
CA GLY A 266 -12.79 -10.15 -13.38
C GLY A 266 -11.28 -10.25 -13.67
N ALA A 267 -10.45 -10.55 -12.67
CA ALA A 267 -9.01 -10.74 -12.83
C ALA A 267 -8.65 -11.60 -14.06
N PRO A 268 -7.73 -11.17 -14.94
CA PRO A 268 -7.34 -11.92 -16.13
C PRO A 268 -6.76 -13.31 -15.83
N HIS A 269 -6.05 -13.45 -14.70
CA HIS A 269 -5.38 -14.69 -14.30
C HIS A 269 -5.79 -15.15 -12.89
N PRO A 270 -7.06 -15.59 -12.68
CA PRO A 270 -7.60 -15.80 -11.33
C PRO A 270 -6.92 -16.93 -10.56
N ALA A 271 -6.36 -17.94 -11.23
CA ALA A 271 -5.62 -19.01 -10.57
C ALA A 271 -4.27 -18.54 -10.02
N GLN A 272 -3.57 -17.72 -10.78
CA GLN A 272 -2.29 -17.11 -10.38
C GLN A 272 -2.51 -16.03 -9.32
N ALA A 273 -3.59 -15.26 -9.41
CA ALA A 273 -4.01 -14.31 -8.40
C ALA A 273 -4.15 -14.95 -7.01
N ARG A 274 -4.83 -16.10 -6.93
CA ARG A 274 -4.98 -16.86 -5.66
C ARG A 274 -3.64 -17.32 -5.11
N GLN A 275 -2.76 -17.85 -5.97
CA GLN A 275 -1.41 -18.26 -5.53
C GLN A 275 -0.58 -17.07 -5.01
N MET A 276 -0.68 -15.90 -5.67
CA MET A 276 -0.02 -14.67 -5.21
C MET A 276 -0.58 -14.23 -3.85
N ILE A 277 -1.91 -14.22 -3.68
CA ILE A 277 -2.55 -13.84 -2.42
C ILE A 277 -2.14 -14.81 -1.30
N ASP A 278 -2.18 -16.13 -1.54
CA ASP A 278 -1.76 -17.13 -0.55
C ASP A 278 -0.31 -16.96 -0.14
N TYR A 279 0.56 -16.63 -1.08
CA TYR A 279 1.96 -16.35 -0.79
C TYR A 279 2.14 -15.04 0.02
N LEU A 280 1.51 -13.94 -0.40
CA LEU A 280 1.58 -12.66 0.33
C LEU A 280 1.08 -12.79 1.77
N LEU A 281 0.10 -13.65 2.00
CA LEU A 281 -0.47 -13.93 3.32
C LEU A 281 0.29 -15.00 4.11
N SER A 282 1.45 -15.43 3.67
CA SER A 282 2.27 -16.40 4.41
C SER A 282 3.03 -15.76 5.59
N HIS A 283 3.34 -16.56 6.62
CA HIS A 283 4.22 -16.16 7.73
C HIS A 283 5.58 -15.67 7.24
N GLU A 284 6.05 -16.28 6.17
CA GLU A 284 7.34 -15.93 5.59
C GLU A 284 7.38 -14.51 5.05
N VAL A 285 6.32 -14.07 4.37
CA VAL A 285 6.24 -12.69 3.84
C VAL A 285 6.16 -11.69 4.99
N GLU A 286 5.35 -11.94 6.03
CA GLU A 286 5.35 -11.07 7.21
C GLU A 286 6.73 -11.01 7.89
N ALA A 287 7.41 -12.16 8.02
CA ALA A 287 8.76 -12.20 8.59
C ALA A 287 9.80 -11.50 7.70
N ALA A 288 9.67 -11.60 6.38
CA ALA A 288 10.54 -10.91 5.43
C ALA A 288 10.35 -9.38 5.52
N LEU A 289 9.10 -8.91 5.55
CA LEU A 289 8.78 -7.48 5.69
C LEU A 289 9.23 -6.92 7.04
N ALA A 290 9.14 -7.72 8.13
CA ALA A 290 9.59 -7.31 9.44
C ALA A 290 11.13 -7.18 9.54
N LYS A 291 11.87 -7.96 8.76
CA LYS A 291 13.34 -7.95 8.72
C LYS A 291 13.92 -6.97 7.69
N SER A 292 13.11 -6.48 6.77
CA SER A 292 13.53 -5.51 5.76
C SER A 292 13.62 -4.10 6.36
N GLU A 293 14.18 -3.16 5.60
CA GLU A 293 14.19 -1.73 5.97
C GLU A 293 12.78 -1.15 6.19
N ALA A 294 11.74 -1.82 5.65
CA ALA A 294 10.34 -1.47 5.89
C ALA A 294 9.92 -1.67 7.35
N VAL A 295 10.62 -2.50 8.13
CA VAL A 295 10.35 -2.80 9.55
C VAL A 295 8.87 -2.97 9.88
N GLN A 296 8.17 -3.68 9.02
CA GLN A 296 6.74 -3.87 9.15
C GLN A 296 6.42 -4.72 10.40
N ILE A 297 5.42 -4.32 11.15
CA ILE A 297 4.97 -5.06 12.33
C ILE A 297 4.06 -6.21 11.88
N PRO A 298 4.42 -7.48 12.15
CA PRO A 298 3.54 -8.61 11.83
C PRO A 298 2.20 -8.50 12.55
N LEU A 299 1.12 -8.83 11.84
CA LEU A 299 -0.21 -8.92 12.45
C LEU A 299 -0.39 -10.22 13.24
N ARG A 300 0.39 -11.25 12.93
CA ARG A 300 0.43 -12.52 13.64
C ARG A 300 1.30 -12.43 14.89
N PRO A 301 0.76 -12.75 16.06
CA PRO A 301 1.58 -12.81 17.29
C PRO A 301 2.71 -13.87 17.22
N SER A 302 2.56 -14.89 16.38
CA SER A 302 3.54 -15.97 16.20
C SER A 302 4.76 -15.56 15.35
N VAL A 303 4.66 -14.47 14.57
CA VAL A 303 5.77 -13.98 13.75
C VAL A 303 6.58 -12.96 14.53
N PRO A 304 7.92 -13.12 14.63
CA PRO A 304 8.77 -12.15 15.28
C PRO A 304 8.70 -10.77 14.60
N GLY A 305 8.47 -9.73 15.39
CA GLY A 305 8.50 -8.34 14.91
C GLY A 305 9.93 -7.80 14.73
N PRO A 306 10.06 -6.57 14.19
CA PRO A 306 11.33 -5.86 14.11
C PRO A 306 11.95 -5.65 15.49
N ALA A 307 13.28 -5.73 15.59
CA ALA A 307 13.98 -5.61 16.88
C ALA A 307 13.89 -4.20 17.51
N ASN A 308 13.76 -3.19 16.68
CA ASN A 308 13.75 -1.76 17.05
C ASN A 308 12.35 -1.14 17.15
N LEU A 309 11.30 -1.93 16.95
CA LEU A 309 9.90 -1.48 17.10
C LEU A 309 9.17 -2.35 18.11
N PRO A 310 8.22 -1.78 18.85
CA PRO A 310 7.38 -2.56 19.73
C PRO A 310 6.48 -3.53 18.95
N ARG A 311 6.18 -4.67 19.55
CA ARG A 311 5.22 -5.62 19.01
C ARG A 311 3.82 -5.01 18.97
N ILE A 312 2.95 -5.58 18.15
CA ILE A 312 1.55 -5.12 17.99
C ILE A 312 0.77 -5.09 19.31
N ASP A 313 1.15 -5.95 20.26
CA ASP A 313 0.53 -6.06 21.58
C ASP A 313 1.15 -5.13 22.66
N ALA A 314 2.21 -4.40 22.30
CA ALA A 314 2.93 -3.52 23.24
C ALA A 314 2.45 -2.05 23.23
N PHE A 315 1.51 -1.69 22.38
CA PHE A 315 0.91 -0.36 22.35
C PHE A 315 -0.60 -0.44 22.10
N LYS A 316 -1.33 0.59 22.49
CA LYS A 316 -2.77 0.69 22.22
C LYS A 316 -2.99 1.10 20.77
N PRO A 317 -3.49 0.25 19.87
CA PRO A 317 -3.87 0.68 18.55
C PRO A 317 -5.10 1.59 18.61
N MET A 318 -5.22 2.52 17.68
CA MET A 318 -6.43 3.33 17.52
C MET A 318 -7.60 2.41 17.16
N THR A 319 -8.69 2.52 17.94
CA THR A 319 -9.93 1.83 17.57
C THR A 319 -10.57 2.56 16.41
N LEU A 320 -10.56 1.95 15.23
CA LEU A 320 -11.02 2.59 14.00
C LEU A 320 -12.00 1.69 13.25
N ASP A 321 -13.16 2.26 12.91
CA ASP A 321 -14.03 1.72 11.88
C ASP A 321 -13.50 2.13 10.50
N TYR A 322 -12.76 1.22 9.87
CA TYR A 322 -12.18 1.45 8.54
C TYR A 322 -13.25 1.73 7.48
N GLY A 323 -14.43 1.10 7.59
CA GLY A 323 -15.54 1.32 6.66
C GLY A 323 -16.08 2.76 6.76
N LYS A 324 -16.24 3.25 8.00
CA LYS A 324 -16.63 4.64 8.25
C LYS A 324 -15.56 5.63 7.78
N ALA A 325 -14.28 5.34 8.00
CA ALA A 325 -13.19 6.16 7.49
C ALA A 325 -13.20 6.22 5.96
N ALA A 326 -13.37 5.07 5.29
CA ALA A 326 -13.44 5.00 3.83
C ALA A 326 -14.62 5.78 3.25
N SER A 327 -15.79 5.71 3.89
CA SER A 327 -16.98 6.46 3.43
C SER A 327 -16.83 7.99 3.57
N ARG A 328 -15.88 8.45 4.40
CA ARG A 328 -15.66 9.87 4.67
C ARG A 328 -14.51 10.49 3.87
N VAL A 329 -13.69 9.67 3.20
CA VAL A 329 -12.41 10.14 2.61
C VAL A 329 -12.59 11.24 1.57
N GLU A 330 -13.63 11.19 0.75
CA GLU A 330 -13.89 12.20 -0.28
C GLU A 330 -14.33 13.55 0.36
N ASP A 331 -15.27 13.50 1.30
CA ASP A 331 -15.75 14.66 2.05
C ASP A 331 -14.61 15.30 2.87
N VAL A 332 -13.87 14.48 3.60
CA VAL A 332 -12.74 14.93 4.41
C VAL A 332 -11.65 15.57 3.55
N THR A 333 -11.35 14.99 2.39
CA THR A 333 -10.39 15.56 1.44
C THR A 333 -10.82 16.95 0.96
N ALA A 334 -12.10 17.12 0.58
CA ALA A 334 -12.63 18.41 0.15
C ALA A 334 -12.59 19.46 1.28
N ARG A 335 -12.93 19.07 2.52
CA ARG A 335 -12.82 19.94 3.71
C ARG A 335 -11.39 20.43 3.93
N LEU A 336 -10.42 19.51 3.85
CA LEU A 336 -9.01 19.84 4.06
C LEU A 336 -8.43 20.72 2.95
N GLN A 337 -8.82 20.49 1.70
CA GLN A 337 -8.44 21.39 0.61
C GLN A 337 -8.88 22.84 0.92
N ALA A 338 -10.09 23.02 1.43
CA ALA A 338 -10.57 24.35 1.83
C ALA A 338 -9.83 24.91 3.06
N ILE A 339 -9.65 24.08 4.11
CA ILE A 339 -9.01 24.51 5.37
C ILE A 339 -7.53 24.82 5.14
N LEU A 340 -6.81 23.95 4.45
CA LEU A 340 -5.34 24.05 4.28
C LEU A 340 -4.95 24.88 3.04
N ALA A 341 -5.88 25.16 2.14
CA ALA A 341 -5.67 25.84 0.84
C ALA A 341 -4.69 25.05 -0.07
N LEU A 342 -5.04 23.77 -0.32
CA LEU A 342 -4.27 22.83 -1.14
C LEU A 342 -4.69 22.83 -2.60
#